data_2ee5542ab42c0854dc9f99dcde3ffcce
#
_entry.id   2ee5542ab42c0854dc9f99dcde3ffcce
#
_cell.length_a   1.000
_cell.length_b   1.000
_cell.length_c   1.000
_cell.angle_alpha   90.00
_cell.angle_beta   90.00
_cell.angle_gamma   90.00
#
_symmetry.space_group_name_H-M   'P 1'
#
loop_
_entity.id
_entity.type
_entity.pdbx_description
1 polymer ?
#
loop_
_entity_poly.entity_id
_entity_poly.type
_entity_poly.pdbx_seq_one_letter_code
_entity_poly.pdbx_strand_id
1 'polypeptide(L)'
;MTFSGVFPAATTKMTASGELDLKAMQHSIDRLVTSGVSGVIVLPMLGENAALTQAEKDKVVPAAKEAVGGRVPLLSGLAELSTADAIAAAKNYRKLGAEGLMVFPSLAYRTDRRETIEWYKAVATGGLPIMIYNNPIAYKVDVDVPTLEGLAGVPEIVAVKEETGDVRRVTDLFNAFGDRFDIFCGVDDLILESLALGVVGWVSGMTNAWPTECVKLFNAAKAGDFKAALPLYRLMTPAFHLDTDVKLVQYIKLAEHLVYGAPEFVRPPRLPIEGEERARVEAVIRKTIAELAKL
;
A
#
# COMPACT_ATOMS: atom_id res chain seq x y z
N MET A 1 -15.85 -10.13 -4.37
CA MET A 1 -15.65 -8.75 -3.88
C MET A 1 -14.64 -8.12 -4.83
N THR A 2 -14.93 -6.97 -5.38
CA THR A 2 -14.03 -6.21 -6.26
C THR A 2 -13.48 -5.04 -5.45
N PHE A 3 -12.19 -4.73 -5.63
CA PHE A 3 -11.56 -3.58 -5.01
C PHE A 3 -11.39 -2.47 -6.05
N SER A 4 -11.61 -1.22 -5.68
CA SER A 4 -11.39 -0.08 -6.57
C SER A 4 -11.22 1.21 -5.76
N GLY A 5 -10.58 2.22 -6.36
CA GLY A 5 -10.36 3.50 -5.70
C GLY A 5 -9.02 3.59 -4.95
N VAL A 6 -8.92 4.53 -4.02
CA VAL A 6 -7.68 4.82 -3.29
C VAL A 6 -7.59 3.99 -2.02
N PHE A 7 -6.53 3.20 -1.90
CA PHE A 7 -6.21 2.36 -0.75
C PHE A 7 -4.86 2.78 -0.16
N PRO A 8 -4.81 3.63 0.87
CA PRO A 8 -3.54 3.92 1.53
C PRO A 8 -2.92 2.66 2.12
N ALA A 9 -1.63 2.47 1.86
CA ALA A 9 -0.78 1.55 2.58
C ALA A 9 -0.43 2.19 3.92
N ALA A 10 -1.24 1.95 4.98
CA ALA A 10 -1.17 2.68 6.23
C ALA A 10 0.12 2.40 7.00
N THR A 11 0.76 3.46 7.51
CA THR A 11 1.91 3.36 8.39
C THR A 11 1.50 2.90 9.79
N THR A 12 2.30 2.04 10.41
CA THR A 12 2.11 1.70 11.84
C THR A 12 2.74 2.79 12.71
N LYS A 13 1.96 3.33 13.65
CA LYS A 13 2.47 4.37 14.56
C LYS A 13 3.17 3.75 15.75
N MET A 14 4.28 4.35 16.13
CA MET A 14 5.13 3.89 17.22
C MET A 14 5.49 5.05 18.13
N THR A 15 5.69 4.74 19.42
CA THR A 15 6.25 5.68 20.40
C THR A 15 7.76 5.84 20.18
N ALA A 16 8.37 6.81 20.86
CA ALA A 16 9.82 6.99 20.87
C ALA A 16 10.59 5.77 21.42
N SER A 17 9.95 4.94 22.26
CA SER A 17 10.50 3.69 22.76
C SER A 17 10.36 2.50 21.79
N GLY A 18 9.71 2.72 20.63
CA GLY A 18 9.47 1.68 19.63
C GLY A 18 8.27 0.78 19.92
N GLU A 19 7.43 1.12 20.90
CA GLU A 19 6.18 0.42 21.17
C GLU A 19 5.08 0.86 20.21
N LEU A 20 4.06 0.01 20.01
CA LEU A 20 2.89 0.37 19.21
C LEU A 20 2.10 1.51 19.85
N ASP A 21 1.87 2.58 19.08
CA ASP A 21 0.90 3.62 19.43
C ASP A 21 -0.42 3.40 18.67
N LEU A 22 -1.24 2.51 19.22
CA LEU A 22 -2.51 2.13 18.59
C LEU A 22 -3.50 3.31 18.52
N LYS A 23 -3.45 4.25 19.49
CA LYS A 23 -4.32 5.44 19.46
C LYS A 23 -3.93 6.39 18.33
N ALA A 24 -2.65 6.69 18.17
CA ALA A 24 -2.18 7.50 17.05
C ALA A 24 -2.46 6.83 15.70
N MET A 25 -2.34 5.50 15.63
CA MET A 25 -2.69 4.73 14.43
C MET A 25 -4.18 4.82 14.12
N GLN A 26 -5.06 4.63 15.10
CA GLN A 26 -6.51 4.76 14.94
C GLN A 26 -6.92 6.16 14.48
N HIS A 27 -6.32 7.21 15.04
CA HIS A 27 -6.54 8.59 14.60
C HIS A 27 -6.11 8.79 13.14
N SER A 28 -4.96 8.27 12.74
CA SER A 28 -4.49 8.36 11.35
C SER A 28 -5.44 7.62 10.39
N ILE A 29 -5.90 6.42 10.75
CA ILE A 29 -6.85 5.64 9.95
C ILE A 29 -8.19 6.36 9.82
N ASP A 30 -8.72 6.93 10.92
CA ASP A 30 -9.98 7.69 10.87
C ASP A 30 -9.86 8.92 9.96
N ARG A 31 -8.72 9.62 10.00
CA ARG A 31 -8.42 10.73 9.10
C ARG A 31 -8.45 10.27 7.61
N LEU A 32 -7.83 9.13 7.29
CA LEU A 32 -7.87 8.56 5.95
C LEU A 32 -9.30 8.29 5.48
N VAL A 33 -10.07 7.57 6.29
CA VAL A 33 -11.46 7.20 5.98
C VAL A 33 -12.35 8.43 5.82
N THR A 34 -12.21 9.42 6.71
CA THR A 34 -12.97 10.68 6.64
C THR A 34 -12.63 11.50 5.40
N SER A 35 -11.43 11.36 4.86
CA SER A 35 -11.00 12.03 3.62
C SER A 35 -11.52 11.33 2.34
N GLY A 36 -12.24 10.22 2.45
CA GLY A 36 -12.92 9.57 1.34
C GLY A 36 -12.11 8.50 0.61
N VAL A 37 -11.10 7.89 1.28
CA VAL A 37 -10.41 6.72 0.72
C VAL A 37 -11.38 5.55 0.56
N SER A 38 -11.09 4.64 -0.37
CA SER A 38 -11.98 3.54 -0.74
C SER A 38 -11.71 2.24 0.04
N GLY A 39 -10.62 2.18 0.78
CA GLY A 39 -10.22 1.08 1.64
C GLY A 39 -8.97 1.44 2.42
N VAL A 40 -8.54 0.59 3.35
CA VAL A 40 -7.30 0.78 4.12
C VAL A 40 -6.52 -0.54 4.14
N ILE A 41 -5.20 -0.49 3.92
CA ILE A 41 -4.32 -1.65 4.04
C ILE A 41 -3.41 -1.42 5.24
N VAL A 42 -3.57 -2.21 6.30
CA VAL A 42 -2.64 -2.21 7.45
C VAL A 42 -1.59 -3.30 7.28
N LEU A 43 -0.49 -3.20 8.02
CA LEU A 43 0.63 -4.14 7.93
C LEU A 43 1.23 -4.29 6.51
N PRO A 44 1.21 -3.26 5.63
CA PRO A 44 2.00 -3.31 4.41
C PRO A 44 3.50 -3.15 4.72
N MET A 45 4.34 -2.95 3.69
CA MET A 45 5.75 -2.55 3.90
C MET A 45 5.84 -1.26 4.72
N LEU A 46 5.01 -0.25 4.40
CA LEU A 46 4.91 1.01 5.14
C LEU A 46 4.45 0.84 6.59
N GLY A 47 3.67 -0.20 6.86
CA GLY A 47 3.28 -0.60 8.22
C GLY A 47 4.36 -1.35 8.97
N GLU A 48 5.58 -1.44 8.40
CA GLU A 48 6.75 -2.10 9.00
C GLU A 48 6.49 -3.56 9.43
N ASN A 49 5.69 -4.29 8.64
CA ASN A 49 5.26 -5.67 8.92
C ASN A 49 6.41 -6.58 9.38
N ALA A 50 7.54 -6.53 8.67
CA ALA A 50 8.71 -7.37 8.98
C ALA A 50 9.43 -7.00 10.30
N ALA A 51 9.13 -5.85 10.89
CA ALA A 51 9.70 -5.39 12.16
C ALA A 51 8.75 -5.60 13.35
N LEU A 52 7.58 -6.20 13.12
CA LEU A 52 6.57 -6.48 14.14
C LEU A 52 6.54 -7.98 14.48
N THR A 53 6.39 -8.27 15.75
CA THR A 53 6.07 -9.62 16.22
C THR A 53 4.62 -9.99 15.84
N GLN A 54 4.32 -11.30 15.78
CA GLN A 54 2.94 -11.73 15.50
C GLN A 54 1.95 -11.18 16.54
N ALA A 55 2.34 -11.17 17.83
CA ALA A 55 1.51 -10.62 18.90
C ALA A 55 1.21 -9.11 18.74
N GLU A 56 2.09 -8.36 18.09
CA GLU A 56 1.85 -6.95 17.73
C GLU A 56 0.95 -6.83 16.51
N LYS A 57 1.17 -7.64 15.47
CA LYS A 57 0.30 -7.70 14.28
C LYS A 57 -1.15 -8.01 14.70
N ASP A 58 -1.32 -8.91 15.66
CA ASP A 58 -2.62 -9.31 16.22
C ASP A 58 -3.34 -8.19 16.98
N LYS A 59 -2.62 -7.15 17.41
CA LYS A 59 -3.21 -5.93 17.99
C LYS A 59 -3.53 -4.88 16.91
N VAL A 60 -2.73 -4.80 15.86
CA VAL A 60 -2.91 -3.80 14.79
C VAL A 60 -4.21 -4.01 14.02
N VAL A 61 -4.51 -5.26 13.61
CA VAL A 61 -5.70 -5.54 12.78
C VAL A 61 -7.01 -5.18 13.49
N PRO A 62 -7.27 -5.60 14.75
CA PRO A 62 -8.50 -5.22 15.45
C PRO A 62 -8.60 -3.71 15.71
N ALA A 63 -7.49 -3.07 16.10
CA ALA A 63 -7.48 -1.62 16.33
C ALA A 63 -7.81 -0.85 15.03
N ALA A 64 -7.30 -1.31 13.90
CA ALA A 64 -7.65 -0.73 12.61
C ALA A 64 -9.11 -1.00 12.21
N LYS A 65 -9.63 -2.20 12.48
CA LYS A 65 -11.04 -2.54 12.23
C LYS A 65 -11.98 -1.66 13.02
N GLU A 66 -11.64 -1.38 14.26
CA GLU A 66 -12.38 -0.42 15.11
C GLU A 66 -12.36 0.98 14.50
N ALA A 67 -11.17 1.49 14.10
CA ALA A 67 -11.02 2.83 13.51
C ALA A 67 -11.75 2.97 12.17
N VAL A 68 -11.72 1.94 11.31
CA VAL A 68 -12.46 1.93 10.04
C VAL A 68 -13.98 1.94 10.30
N GLY A 69 -14.45 1.25 11.33
CA GLY A 69 -15.86 1.25 11.75
C GLY A 69 -16.82 0.77 10.66
N GLY A 70 -16.40 -0.13 9.77
CA GLY A 70 -17.22 -0.65 8.67
C GLY A 70 -17.50 0.34 7.54
N ARG A 71 -16.88 1.53 7.54
CA ARG A 71 -17.10 2.57 6.52
C ARG A 71 -16.45 2.21 5.17
N VAL A 72 -15.32 1.50 5.21
CA VAL A 72 -14.57 1.02 4.03
C VAL A 72 -13.96 -0.35 4.34
N PRO A 73 -13.60 -1.18 3.34
CA PRO A 73 -12.93 -2.45 3.58
C PRO A 73 -11.54 -2.28 4.21
N LEU A 74 -11.20 -3.19 5.13
CA LEU A 74 -9.89 -3.29 5.75
C LEU A 74 -9.15 -4.50 5.18
N LEU A 75 -7.99 -4.27 4.57
CA LEU A 75 -7.06 -5.30 4.15
C LEU A 75 -5.86 -5.37 5.11
N SER A 76 -5.27 -6.56 5.23
CA SER A 76 -4.01 -6.74 5.94
C SER A 76 -2.90 -7.16 4.97
N GLY A 77 -1.72 -6.56 5.11
CA GLY A 77 -0.50 -7.07 4.50
C GLY A 77 -0.14 -8.44 5.12
N LEU A 78 0.31 -9.37 4.27
CA LEU A 78 0.79 -10.67 4.69
C LEU A 78 2.18 -10.90 4.10
N ALA A 79 3.20 -10.95 4.98
CA ALA A 79 4.62 -10.97 4.64
C ALA A 79 5.34 -12.00 5.52
N GLU A 80 5.14 -13.28 5.22
CA GLU A 80 5.68 -14.38 6.02
C GLU A 80 6.80 -15.11 5.26
N LEU A 81 7.65 -15.84 6.02
CA LEU A 81 8.78 -16.58 5.46
C LEU A 81 8.38 -18.00 5.04
N SER A 82 7.50 -18.65 5.78
CA SER A 82 7.06 -20.02 5.49
C SER A 82 5.62 -20.06 5.00
N THR A 83 5.31 -21.05 4.16
CA THR A 83 3.95 -21.30 3.67
C THR A 83 2.99 -21.64 4.83
N ALA A 84 3.47 -22.37 5.84
CA ALA A 84 2.66 -22.73 6.99
C ALA A 84 2.24 -21.48 7.80
N ASP A 85 3.19 -20.58 8.05
CA ASP A 85 2.93 -19.33 8.76
C ASP A 85 2.01 -18.41 7.94
N ALA A 86 2.20 -18.36 6.63
CA ALA A 86 1.35 -17.58 5.74
C ALA A 86 -0.12 -18.04 5.75
N ILE A 87 -0.37 -19.35 5.70
CA ILE A 87 -1.72 -19.91 5.84
C ILE A 87 -2.30 -19.60 7.23
N ALA A 88 -1.50 -19.76 8.28
CA ALA A 88 -1.92 -19.46 9.64
C ALA A 88 -2.27 -17.99 9.82
N ALA A 89 -1.42 -17.08 9.32
CA ALA A 89 -1.64 -15.63 9.35
C ALA A 89 -2.90 -15.23 8.57
N ALA A 90 -3.12 -15.78 7.37
CA ALA A 90 -4.32 -15.51 6.57
C ALA A 90 -5.61 -15.86 7.33
N LYS A 91 -5.65 -17.05 7.93
CA LYS A 91 -6.79 -17.49 8.77
C LYS A 91 -6.96 -16.62 10.02
N ASN A 92 -5.85 -16.22 10.63
CA ASN A 92 -5.85 -15.37 11.83
C ASN A 92 -6.36 -13.96 11.51
N TYR A 93 -5.85 -13.31 10.47
CA TYR A 93 -6.29 -11.97 10.08
C TYR A 93 -7.78 -11.93 9.71
N ARG A 94 -8.29 -12.99 9.08
CA ARG A 94 -9.74 -13.16 8.87
C ARG A 94 -10.52 -13.15 10.19
N LYS A 95 -10.06 -13.90 11.20
CA LYS A 95 -10.70 -13.91 12.54
C LYS A 95 -10.63 -12.56 13.24
N LEU A 96 -9.55 -11.81 13.02
CA LEU A 96 -9.32 -10.47 13.58
C LEU A 96 -10.10 -9.37 12.85
N GLY A 97 -10.79 -9.69 11.76
CA GLY A 97 -11.70 -8.78 11.07
C GLY A 97 -11.16 -8.16 9.79
N ALA A 98 -10.03 -8.63 9.27
CA ALA A 98 -9.61 -8.27 7.90
C ALA A 98 -10.61 -8.83 6.88
N GLU A 99 -10.88 -8.05 5.83
CA GLU A 99 -11.83 -8.36 4.76
C GLU A 99 -11.12 -8.75 3.45
N GLY A 100 -9.79 -8.59 3.42
CA GLY A 100 -8.91 -9.02 2.34
C GLY A 100 -7.46 -9.02 2.78
N LEU A 101 -6.59 -9.49 1.91
CA LEU A 101 -5.14 -9.55 2.13
C LEU A 101 -4.41 -8.87 0.98
N MET A 102 -3.35 -8.13 1.29
CA MET A 102 -2.31 -7.80 0.32
C MET A 102 -1.12 -8.71 0.58
N VAL A 103 -0.89 -9.67 -0.32
CA VAL A 103 0.06 -10.76 -0.11
C VAL A 103 1.36 -10.49 -0.85
N PHE A 104 2.45 -10.50 -0.10
CA PHE A 104 3.80 -10.43 -0.63
C PHE A 104 4.21 -11.78 -1.25
N PRO A 105 5.16 -11.81 -2.20
CA PRO A 105 5.82 -13.06 -2.51
C PRO A 105 6.51 -13.60 -1.25
N SER A 106 6.84 -14.90 -1.23
CA SER A 106 7.60 -15.46 -0.11
C SER A 106 8.90 -14.67 0.10
N LEU A 107 9.17 -14.28 1.34
CA LEU A 107 10.35 -13.49 1.70
C LEU A 107 11.55 -14.33 2.12
N ALA A 108 11.44 -15.68 2.09
CA ALA A 108 12.49 -16.59 2.52
C ALA A 108 13.72 -16.56 1.59
N TYR A 109 13.47 -16.49 0.28
CA TYR A 109 14.47 -16.40 -0.79
C TYR A 109 13.79 -16.00 -2.11
N ARG A 110 14.57 -15.81 -3.16
CA ARG A 110 14.03 -15.55 -4.50
C ARG A 110 13.43 -16.85 -5.06
N THR A 111 12.12 -16.99 -4.95
CA THR A 111 11.36 -18.14 -5.47
C THR A 111 11.30 -18.13 -6.99
N ASP A 112 11.22 -19.33 -7.60
CA ASP A 112 10.90 -19.50 -9.00
C ASP A 112 9.40 -19.32 -9.28
N ARG A 113 8.99 -19.39 -10.56
CA ARG A 113 7.58 -19.21 -10.96
C ARG A 113 6.68 -20.26 -10.33
N ARG A 114 7.09 -21.53 -10.34
CA ARG A 114 6.30 -22.63 -9.79
C ARG A 114 6.09 -22.46 -8.29
N GLU A 115 7.15 -22.16 -7.56
CA GLU A 115 7.10 -21.92 -6.12
C GLU A 115 6.25 -20.69 -5.77
N THR A 116 6.34 -19.64 -6.58
CA THR A 116 5.52 -18.42 -6.42
C THR A 116 4.02 -18.73 -6.63
N ILE A 117 3.68 -19.51 -7.65
CA ILE A 117 2.30 -19.95 -7.90
C ILE A 117 1.76 -20.77 -6.73
N GLU A 118 2.52 -21.76 -6.26
CA GLU A 118 2.10 -22.61 -5.14
C GLU A 118 2.01 -21.82 -3.81
N TRP A 119 2.87 -20.81 -3.61
CA TRP A 119 2.76 -19.88 -2.47
C TRP A 119 1.40 -19.18 -2.44
N TYR A 120 1.00 -18.52 -3.53
CA TYR A 120 -0.27 -17.79 -3.58
C TYR A 120 -1.48 -18.72 -3.49
N LYS A 121 -1.43 -19.89 -4.12
CA LYS A 121 -2.47 -20.92 -3.98
C LYS A 121 -2.64 -21.38 -2.53
N ALA A 122 -1.53 -21.59 -1.84
CA ALA A 122 -1.55 -21.99 -0.44
C ALA A 122 -2.16 -20.91 0.46
N VAL A 123 -1.76 -19.63 0.28
CA VAL A 123 -2.32 -18.50 1.04
C VAL A 123 -3.83 -18.34 0.77
N ALA A 124 -4.28 -18.58 -0.47
CA ALA A 124 -5.69 -18.52 -0.85
C ALA A 124 -6.58 -19.47 -0.04
N THR A 125 -6.03 -20.59 0.48
CA THR A 125 -6.76 -21.49 1.39
C THR A 125 -7.21 -20.85 2.70
N GLY A 126 -6.70 -19.65 3.03
CA GLY A 126 -7.15 -18.82 4.14
C GLY A 126 -8.54 -18.23 3.95
N GLY A 127 -9.06 -18.21 2.71
CA GLY A 127 -10.44 -17.87 2.35
C GLY A 127 -10.75 -16.37 2.44
N LEU A 128 -9.76 -15.50 2.28
CA LEU A 128 -9.94 -14.06 2.08
C LEU A 128 -9.60 -13.68 0.64
N PRO A 129 -10.26 -12.65 0.07
CA PRO A 129 -9.82 -12.04 -1.18
C PRO A 129 -8.37 -11.55 -1.10
N ILE A 130 -7.58 -11.83 -2.14
CA ILE A 130 -6.16 -11.51 -2.21
C ILE A 130 -5.90 -10.47 -3.28
N MET A 131 -5.19 -9.42 -2.90
CA MET A 131 -4.44 -8.53 -3.77
C MET A 131 -2.98 -9.01 -3.78
N ILE A 132 -2.47 -9.45 -4.91
CA ILE A 132 -1.05 -9.77 -5.08
C ILE A 132 -0.24 -8.48 -5.01
N TYR A 133 0.85 -8.48 -4.25
CA TYR A 133 1.81 -7.39 -4.25
C TYR A 133 3.00 -7.70 -5.16
N ASN A 134 3.02 -7.16 -6.36
CA ASN A 134 4.11 -7.31 -7.30
C ASN A 134 5.08 -6.13 -7.22
N ASN A 135 6.20 -6.31 -6.52
CA ASN A 135 7.30 -5.35 -6.43
C ASN A 135 8.64 -6.06 -6.59
N PRO A 136 9.07 -6.36 -7.82
CA PRO A 136 10.33 -7.06 -8.07
C PRO A 136 11.57 -6.21 -7.76
N ILE A 137 11.43 -4.89 -7.65
CA ILE A 137 12.53 -4.00 -7.24
C ILE A 137 12.91 -4.31 -5.80
N ALA A 138 11.91 -4.39 -4.90
CA ALA A 138 12.14 -4.64 -3.48
C ALA A 138 12.38 -6.13 -3.16
N TYR A 139 11.57 -7.04 -3.74
CA TYR A 139 11.53 -8.45 -3.31
C TYR A 139 12.20 -9.42 -4.28
N LYS A 140 12.67 -8.96 -5.44
CA LYS A 140 13.40 -9.76 -6.46
C LYS A 140 12.60 -10.93 -7.05
N VAL A 141 11.30 -10.97 -6.80
CA VAL A 141 10.34 -11.90 -7.41
C VAL A 141 9.37 -11.09 -8.24
N ASP A 142 9.29 -11.39 -9.54
CA ASP A 142 8.33 -10.75 -10.46
C ASP A 142 7.15 -11.70 -10.66
N VAL A 143 5.95 -11.24 -10.28
CA VAL A 143 4.69 -11.93 -10.57
C VAL A 143 4.22 -11.48 -11.96
N ASP A 144 4.94 -11.96 -12.96
CA ASP A 144 4.75 -11.65 -14.38
C ASP A 144 3.46 -12.28 -14.97
N VAL A 145 3.15 -11.94 -16.23
CA VAL A 145 1.97 -12.49 -16.93
C VAL A 145 1.94 -14.02 -16.88
N PRO A 146 3.01 -14.78 -17.21
CA PRO A 146 2.99 -16.24 -17.09
C PRO A 146 2.79 -16.78 -15.66
N THR A 147 3.20 -16.04 -14.64
CA THR A 147 2.92 -16.41 -13.24
C THR A 147 1.43 -16.21 -12.92
N LEU A 148 0.85 -15.10 -13.36
CA LEU A 148 -0.58 -14.80 -13.17
C LEU A 148 -1.49 -15.75 -13.96
N GLU A 149 -1.06 -16.25 -15.13
CA GLU A 149 -1.76 -17.30 -15.86
C GLU A 149 -1.97 -18.56 -15.00
N GLY A 150 -0.92 -18.96 -14.24
CA GLY A 150 -0.99 -20.07 -13.29
C GLY A 150 -1.90 -19.82 -12.08
N LEU A 151 -2.30 -18.58 -11.86
CA LEU A 151 -3.15 -18.13 -10.75
C LEU A 151 -4.55 -17.70 -11.19
N ALA A 152 -4.80 -17.55 -12.49
CA ALA A 152 -6.06 -17.03 -13.01
C ALA A 152 -7.29 -17.89 -12.64
N GLY A 153 -7.08 -19.18 -12.38
CA GLY A 153 -8.12 -20.11 -11.92
C GLY A 153 -8.41 -20.08 -10.41
N VAL A 154 -7.67 -19.28 -9.60
CA VAL A 154 -7.84 -19.20 -8.14
C VAL A 154 -8.81 -18.07 -7.82
N PRO A 155 -10.04 -18.36 -7.34
CA PRO A 155 -11.09 -17.34 -7.19
C PRO A 155 -10.80 -16.31 -6.10
N GLU A 156 -10.01 -16.66 -5.10
CA GLU A 156 -9.60 -15.74 -4.03
C GLU A 156 -8.64 -14.66 -4.51
N ILE A 157 -7.87 -14.89 -5.58
CA ILE A 157 -6.95 -13.88 -6.14
C ILE A 157 -7.76 -12.93 -7.03
N VAL A 158 -8.06 -11.75 -6.51
CA VAL A 158 -8.97 -10.79 -7.14
C VAL A 158 -8.27 -9.56 -7.69
N ALA A 159 -7.10 -9.19 -7.17
CA ALA A 159 -6.42 -7.96 -7.54
C ALA A 159 -4.91 -8.12 -7.63
N VAL A 160 -4.27 -7.20 -8.34
CA VAL A 160 -2.80 -7.05 -8.43
C VAL A 160 -2.43 -5.61 -8.14
N LYS A 161 -1.58 -5.37 -7.14
CA LYS A 161 -0.85 -4.13 -6.97
C LYS A 161 0.42 -4.23 -7.81
N GLU A 162 0.47 -3.45 -8.88
CA GLU A 162 1.59 -3.41 -9.83
C GLU A 162 2.57 -2.30 -9.43
N GLU A 163 3.78 -2.69 -9.05
CA GLU A 163 4.83 -1.78 -8.57
C GLU A 163 6.20 -2.11 -9.19
N THR A 164 6.21 -2.48 -10.48
CA THR A 164 7.47 -2.70 -11.21
C THR A 164 8.17 -1.40 -11.59
N GLY A 165 7.47 -0.26 -11.55
CA GLY A 165 7.96 1.02 -12.09
C GLY A 165 7.86 1.11 -13.62
N ASP A 166 7.35 0.09 -14.29
CA ASP A 166 7.12 0.09 -15.73
C ASP A 166 5.62 0.12 -16.05
N VAL A 167 5.12 1.30 -16.39
CA VAL A 167 3.69 1.51 -16.66
C VAL A 167 3.16 0.67 -17.83
N ARG A 168 4.01 0.18 -18.73
CA ARG A 168 3.64 -0.71 -19.85
C ARG A 168 3.07 -2.03 -19.35
N ARG A 169 3.48 -2.46 -18.15
CA ARG A 169 2.96 -3.66 -17.50
C ARG A 169 1.43 -3.62 -17.30
N VAL A 170 0.87 -2.45 -17.08
CA VAL A 170 -0.60 -2.28 -16.97
C VAL A 170 -1.29 -2.73 -18.25
N THR A 171 -0.79 -2.31 -19.41
CA THR A 171 -1.31 -2.73 -20.72
C THR A 171 -1.15 -4.24 -20.94
N ASP A 172 0.02 -4.80 -20.59
CA ASP A 172 0.28 -6.24 -20.73
C ASP A 172 -0.71 -7.07 -19.89
N LEU A 173 -1.01 -6.63 -18.67
CA LEU A 173 -1.97 -7.29 -17.78
C LEU A 173 -3.40 -7.26 -18.34
N PHE A 174 -3.86 -6.11 -18.83
CA PHE A 174 -5.18 -6.01 -19.47
C PHE A 174 -5.28 -6.84 -20.75
N ASN A 175 -4.23 -6.85 -21.57
CA ASN A 175 -4.20 -7.66 -22.80
C ASN A 175 -4.25 -9.16 -22.50
N ALA A 176 -3.61 -9.60 -21.41
CA ALA A 176 -3.56 -11.03 -21.04
C ALA A 176 -4.84 -11.49 -20.32
N PHE A 177 -5.44 -10.64 -19.49
CA PHE A 177 -6.47 -11.08 -18.53
C PHE A 177 -7.82 -10.35 -18.65
N GLY A 178 -7.90 -9.25 -19.43
CA GLY A 178 -9.11 -8.42 -19.45
C GLY A 178 -9.49 -7.97 -18.04
N ASP A 179 -10.73 -8.22 -17.64
CA ASP A 179 -11.28 -7.82 -16.33
C ASP A 179 -11.13 -8.90 -15.25
N ARG A 180 -10.26 -9.92 -15.46
CA ARG A 180 -10.09 -11.02 -14.50
C ARG A 180 -9.51 -10.55 -13.17
N PHE A 181 -8.67 -9.54 -13.17
CA PHE A 181 -8.05 -8.97 -11.99
C PHE A 181 -8.30 -7.47 -11.90
N ASP A 182 -8.57 -6.98 -10.68
CA ASP A 182 -8.55 -5.56 -10.39
C ASP A 182 -7.09 -5.07 -10.36
N ILE A 183 -6.65 -4.31 -11.37
CA ILE A 183 -5.27 -3.81 -11.45
C ILE A 183 -5.17 -2.48 -10.72
N PHE A 184 -4.25 -2.43 -9.74
CA PHE A 184 -3.94 -1.24 -8.96
C PHE A 184 -2.56 -0.70 -9.32
N CYS A 185 -2.45 0.62 -9.45
CA CYS A 185 -1.16 1.29 -9.44
C CYS A 185 -0.54 1.21 -8.05
N GLY A 186 0.71 0.75 -7.95
CA GLY A 186 1.46 0.67 -6.69
C GLY A 186 2.52 1.75 -6.51
N VAL A 187 2.71 2.61 -7.52
CA VAL A 187 3.77 3.63 -7.56
C VAL A 187 3.13 5.01 -7.60
N ASP A 188 3.35 5.84 -6.58
CA ASP A 188 2.66 7.12 -6.44
C ASP A 188 2.91 8.07 -7.61
N ASP A 189 4.13 8.14 -8.12
CA ASP A 189 4.53 9.01 -9.22
C ASP A 189 4.19 8.49 -10.63
N LEU A 190 3.47 7.36 -10.72
CA LEU A 190 2.94 6.81 -11.98
C LEU A 190 1.40 6.69 -11.98
N ILE A 191 0.73 7.29 -11.00
CA ILE A 191 -0.73 7.11 -10.87
C ILE A 191 -1.49 7.70 -12.04
N LEU A 192 -1.09 8.86 -12.55
CA LEU A 192 -1.83 9.52 -13.62
C LEU A 192 -1.74 8.71 -14.92
N GLU A 193 -0.56 8.24 -15.28
CA GLU A 193 -0.29 7.38 -16.43
C GLU A 193 -1.03 6.05 -16.31
N SER A 194 -0.99 5.45 -15.13
CA SER A 194 -1.68 4.18 -14.85
C SER A 194 -3.20 4.30 -14.99
N LEU A 195 -3.79 5.40 -14.51
CA LEU A 195 -5.23 5.67 -14.67
C LEU A 195 -5.61 5.89 -16.14
N ALA A 196 -4.75 6.52 -16.93
CA ALA A 196 -4.96 6.66 -18.38
C ALA A 196 -4.96 5.30 -19.10
N LEU A 197 -4.24 4.30 -18.57
CA LEU A 197 -4.21 2.94 -19.08
C LEU A 197 -5.30 2.03 -18.50
N GLY A 198 -6.14 2.54 -17.59
CA GLY A 198 -7.35 1.85 -17.15
C GLY A 198 -7.31 1.19 -15.79
N VAL A 199 -6.25 1.35 -14.98
CA VAL A 199 -6.23 0.79 -13.61
C VAL A 199 -7.47 1.20 -12.83
N VAL A 200 -7.95 0.31 -11.97
CA VAL A 200 -9.19 0.54 -11.21
C VAL A 200 -8.94 1.13 -9.84
N GLY A 201 -7.69 1.10 -9.37
CA GLY A 201 -7.34 1.59 -8.05
C GLY A 201 -5.89 2.01 -7.91
N TRP A 202 -5.59 2.53 -6.73
CA TRP A 202 -4.28 3.04 -6.34
C TRP A 202 -3.96 2.60 -4.92
N VAL A 203 -2.88 1.84 -4.73
CA VAL A 203 -2.32 1.59 -3.40
C VAL A 203 -1.20 2.57 -3.18
N SER A 204 -1.42 3.57 -2.34
CA SER A 204 -0.57 4.75 -2.21
C SER A 204 0.10 4.86 -0.84
N GLY A 205 1.34 5.30 -0.84
CA GLY A 205 2.10 5.67 0.35
C GLY A 205 1.82 7.11 0.78
N MET A 206 1.92 8.07 -0.12
CA MET A 206 1.76 9.51 0.19
C MET A 206 0.32 9.91 0.52
N THR A 207 -0.66 9.07 0.22
CA THR A 207 -2.05 9.23 0.72
C THR A 207 -2.11 9.29 2.25
N ASN A 208 -1.16 8.70 2.99
CA ASN A 208 -1.08 8.84 4.44
C ASN A 208 -0.94 10.31 4.88
N ALA A 209 -0.18 11.11 4.15
CA ALA A 209 0.01 12.54 4.44
C ALA A 209 -1.10 13.41 3.84
N TRP A 210 -1.49 13.18 2.57
CA TRP A 210 -2.42 14.02 1.81
C TRP A 210 -3.60 13.24 1.24
N PRO A 211 -4.47 12.63 2.09
CA PRO A 211 -5.54 11.77 1.60
C PRO A 211 -6.58 12.51 0.75
N THR A 212 -6.96 13.73 1.12
CA THR A 212 -7.95 14.52 0.37
C THR A 212 -7.48 14.84 -1.04
N GLU A 213 -6.22 15.25 -1.18
CA GLU A 213 -5.59 15.60 -2.44
C GLU A 213 -5.43 14.37 -3.34
N CYS A 214 -4.99 13.25 -2.77
CA CYS A 214 -4.86 11.99 -3.50
C CYS A 214 -6.23 11.47 -3.99
N VAL A 215 -7.27 11.52 -3.16
CA VAL A 215 -8.64 11.15 -3.56
C VAL A 215 -9.17 12.08 -4.66
N LYS A 216 -8.93 13.39 -4.54
CA LYS A 216 -9.31 14.38 -5.57
C LYS A 216 -8.60 14.11 -6.91
N LEU A 217 -7.29 13.88 -6.86
CA LEU A 217 -6.47 13.52 -8.03
C LEU A 217 -7.00 12.25 -8.71
N PHE A 218 -7.18 11.19 -7.93
CA PHE A 218 -7.67 9.91 -8.41
C PHE A 218 -9.03 10.05 -9.09
N ASN A 219 -9.99 10.70 -8.43
CA ASN A 219 -11.35 10.84 -8.94
C ASN A 219 -11.40 11.66 -10.25
N ALA A 220 -10.64 12.75 -10.33
CA ALA A 220 -10.57 13.56 -11.55
C ALA A 220 -9.98 12.75 -12.72
N ALA A 221 -8.85 12.07 -12.52
CA ALA A 221 -8.21 11.28 -13.55
C ALA A 221 -9.06 10.05 -13.95
N LYS A 222 -9.70 9.38 -12.99
CA LYS A 222 -10.60 8.24 -13.24
C LYS A 222 -11.85 8.63 -14.04
N ALA A 223 -12.33 9.86 -13.86
CA ALA A 223 -13.41 10.43 -14.66
C ALA A 223 -12.96 10.89 -16.07
N GLY A 224 -11.68 10.76 -16.40
CA GLY A 224 -11.10 11.25 -17.67
C GLY A 224 -10.80 12.75 -17.70
N ASP A 225 -11.00 13.46 -16.58
CA ASP A 225 -10.68 14.90 -16.49
C ASP A 225 -9.21 15.12 -16.17
N PHE A 226 -8.34 14.75 -17.11
CA PHE A 226 -6.90 14.96 -17.01
C PHE A 226 -6.53 16.45 -16.95
N LYS A 227 -7.39 17.34 -17.44
CA LYS A 227 -7.18 18.78 -17.36
C LYS A 227 -7.23 19.26 -15.90
N ALA A 228 -8.15 18.72 -15.11
CA ALA A 228 -8.25 19.01 -13.68
C ALA A 228 -7.20 18.25 -12.86
N ALA A 229 -6.87 17.00 -13.23
CA ALA A 229 -5.94 16.16 -12.51
C ALA A 229 -4.47 16.62 -12.64
N LEU A 230 -4.04 17.01 -13.84
CA LEU A 230 -2.64 17.27 -14.18
C LEU A 230 -1.95 18.38 -13.34
N PRO A 231 -2.59 19.53 -13.03
CA PRO A 231 -1.97 20.53 -12.16
C PRO A 231 -1.67 20.01 -10.76
N LEU A 232 -2.61 19.28 -10.16
CA LEU A 232 -2.45 18.69 -8.83
C LEU A 232 -1.38 17.58 -8.85
N TYR A 233 -1.39 16.71 -9.86
CA TYR A 233 -0.38 15.67 -10.03
C TYR A 233 1.04 16.26 -10.13
N ARG A 234 1.24 17.28 -10.99
CA ARG A 234 2.54 17.97 -11.14
C ARG A 234 3.02 18.62 -9.86
N LEU A 235 2.10 19.20 -9.08
CA LEU A 235 2.43 19.81 -7.80
C LEU A 235 2.88 18.75 -6.79
N MET A 236 2.20 17.60 -6.74
CA MET A 236 2.47 16.53 -5.78
C MET A 236 3.62 15.59 -6.22
N THR A 237 3.97 15.53 -7.50
CA THR A 237 5.00 14.62 -8.03
C THR A 237 6.33 14.68 -7.27
N PRO A 238 6.88 15.84 -6.86
CA PRO A 238 8.10 15.87 -6.06
C PRO A 238 7.98 15.11 -4.71
N ALA A 239 6.79 15.13 -4.10
CA ALA A 239 6.53 14.35 -2.89
C ALA A 239 6.29 12.87 -3.23
N PHE A 240 5.62 12.57 -4.33
CA PHE A 240 5.41 11.19 -4.79
C PHE A 240 6.73 10.45 -5.10
N HIS A 241 7.74 11.16 -5.61
CA HIS A 241 9.09 10.58 -5.80
C HIS A 241 9.73 10.09 -4.49
N LEU A 242 9.30 10.59 -3.33
CA LEU A 242 9.79 10.10 -2.03
C LEU A 242 9.27 8.68 -1.71
N ASP A 243 8.15 8.26 -2.32
CA ASP A 243 7.59 6.92 -2.17
C ASP A 243 8.39 5.86 -2.98
N THR A 244 9.21 6.28 -3.92
CA THR A 244 10.04 5.37 -4.74
C THR A 244 11.46 5.15 -4.19
N ASP A 245 11.81 5.81 -3.09
CA ASP A 245 13.12 5.69 -2.44
C ASP A 245 13.18 4.45 -1.52
N VAL A 246 14.38 3.94 -1.27
CA VAL A 246 14.61 2.83 -0.32
C VAL A 246 14.12 3.17 1.08
N LYS A 247 14.19 4.45 1.47
CA LYS A 247 13.75 4.94 2.79
C LYS A 247 12.32 5.50 2.79
N LEU A 248 11.48 5.05 1.85
CA LEU A 248 10.11 5.53 1.71
C LEU A 248 9.31 5.52 3.04
N VAL A 249 9.52 4.52 3.90
CA VAL A 249 8.83 4.44 5.21
C VAL A 249 9.14 5.65 6.08
N GLN A 250 10.41 5.99 6.21
CA GLN A 250 10.87 7.13 7.00
C GLN A 250 10.38 8.46 6.40
N TYR A 251 10.42 8.57 5.06
CA TYR A 251 10.00 9.80 4.35
C TYR A 251 8.50 10.04 4.47
N ILE A 252 7.69 8.99 4.32
CA ILE A 252 6.24 9.09 4.46
C ILE A 252 5.84 9.42 5.90
N LYS A 253 6.45 8.76 6.90
CA LYS A 253 6.20 9.10 8.31
C LYS A 253 6.61 10.54 8.65
N LEU A 254 7.71 11.04 8.07
CA LEU A 254 8.08 12.45 8.20
C LEU A 254 7.05 13.36 7.53
N ALA A 255 6.50 12.97 6.37
CA ALA A 255 5.44 13.74 5.72
C ALA A 255 4.18 13.81 6.60
N GLU A 256 3.75 12.69 7.17
CA GLU A 256 2.63 12.66 8.13
C GLU A 256 2.90 13.56 9.35
N HIS A 257 4.13 13.53 9.87
CA HIS A 257 4.53 14.38 11.00
C HIS A 257 4.41 15.86 10.66
N LEU A 258 4.94 16.28 9.52
CA LEU A 258 4.96 17.68 9.11
C LEU A 258 3.57 18.20 8.69
N VAL A 259 2.69 17.32 8.19
CA VAL A 259 1.35 17.69 7.73
C VAL A 259 0.35 17.76 8.88
N TYR A 260 0.35 16.81 9.81
CA TYR A 260 -0.67 16.74 10.86
C TYR A 260 -0.17 16.28 12.25
N GLY A 261 1.16 16.23 12.46
CA GLY A 261 1.74 15.97 13.78
C GLY A 261 1.76 14.49 14.20
N ALA A 262 1.63 13.54 13.25
CA ALA A 262 1.73 12.11 13.57
C ALA A 262 3.12 11.73 14.11
N PRO A 263 3.24 10.67 14.94
CA PRO A 263 4.54 10.12 15.31
C PRO A 263 5.32 9.65 14.08
N GLU A 264 6.58 10.09 13.96
CA GLU A 264 7.47 9.73 12.84
C GLU A 264 8.43 8.57 13.14
N PHE A 265 8.35 8.00 14.34
CA PHE A 265 9.26 6.95 14.79
C PHE A 265 9.15 5.68 13.93
N VAL A 266 10.32 5.10 13.63
CA VAL A 266 10.47 3.83 12.91
C VAL A 266 11.14 2.80 13.82
N ARG A 267 10.94 1.53 13.49
CA ARG A 267 11.56 0.44 14.27
C ARG A 267 12.80 -0.10 13.57
N PRO A 268 13.89 -0.42 14.31
CA PRO A 268 15.04 -1.12 13.74
C PRO A 268 14.66 -2.35 12.91
N PRO A 269 15.37 -2.61 11.81
CA PRO A 269 16.64 -2.01 11.39
C PRO A 269 16.54 -0.63 10.74
N ARG A 270 15.32 -0.06 10.57
CA ARG A 270 15.17 1.32 10.10
C ARG A 270 15.64 2.28 11.17
N LEU A 271 16.39 3.29 10.76
CA LEU A 271 16.83 4.38 11.61
C LEU A 271 16.13 5.69 11.19
N PRO A 272 15.92 6.62 12.11
CA PRO A 272 15.48 7.98 11.76
C PRO A 272 16.38 8.60 10.69
N ILE A 273 15.82 9.40 9.81
CA ILE A 273 16.60 10.20 8.87
C ILE A 273 17.15 11.45 9.58
N GLU A 274 18.39 11.81 9.28
CA GLU A 274 19.13 12.86 9.97
C GLU A 274 19.91 13.76 8.98
N GLY A 275 20.44 14.87 9.47
CA GLY A 275 21.37 15.73 8.74
C GLY A 275 20.82 16.24 7.40
N GLU A 276 21.67 16.22 6.38
CA GLU A 276 21.34 16.74 5.04
C GLU A 276 20.20 15.97 4.37
N GLU A 277 20.12 14.65 4.60
CA GLU A 277 19.02 13.84 4.06
C GLU A 277 17.66 14.30 4.62
N ARG A 278 17.56 14.48 5.94
CA ARG A 278 16.35 15.00 6.57
C ARG A 278 15.99 16.38 6.03
N ALA A 279 16.98 17.29 5.96
CA ALA A 279 16.77 18.65 5.46
C ALA A 279 16.25 18.65 4.00
N ARG A 280 16.80 17.78 3.14
CA ARG A 280 16.35 17.62 1.74
C ARG A 280 14.89 17.16 1.68
N VAL A 281 14.54 16.12 2.43
CA VAL A 281 13.19 15.54 2.42
C VAL A 281 12.18 16.54 3.01
N GLU A 282 12.52 17.20 4.13
CA GLU A 282 11.68 18.25 4.71
C GLU A 282 11.43 19.41 3.74
N ALA A 283 12.44 19.82 2.98
CA ALA A 283 12.28 20.90 2.00
C ALA A 283 11.25 20.54 0.93
N VAL A 284 11.26 19.30 0.42
CA VAL A 284 10.25 18.80 -0.55
C VAL A 284 8.86 18.83 0.08
N ILE A 285 8.71 18.26 1.28
CA ILE A 285 7.42 18.15 1.96
C ILE A 285 6.85 19.56 2.28
N ARG A 286 7.66 20.44 2.88
CA ARG A 286 7.22 21.81 3.21
C ARG A 286 6.86 22.63 1.98
N LYS A 287 7.57 22.44 0.86
CA LYS A 287 7.21 23.07 -0.42
C LYS A 287 5.85 22.56 -0.89
N THR A 288 5.62 21.24 -0.86
CA THR A 288 4.33 20.65 -1.25
C THR A 288 3.19 21.20 -0.39
N ILE A 289 3.37 21.27 0.95
CA ILE A 289 2.38 21.86 1.86
C ILE A 289 2.08 23.33 1.47
N ALA A 290 3.12 24.14 1.23
CA ALA A 290 2.95 25.54 0.89
C ALA A 290 2.27 25.78 -0.46
N GLU A 291 2.52 24.92 -1.45
CA GLU A 291 1.86 25.00 -2.76
C GLU A 291 0.41 24.53 -2.71
N LEU A 292 0.11 23.46 -1.97
CA LEU A 292 -1.25 22.97 -1.77
C LEU A 292 -2.14 24.00 -1.05
N ALA A 293 -1.57 24.76 -0.10
CA ALA A 293 -2.31 25.81 0.61
C ALA A 293 -2.74 27.00 -0.28
N LYS A 294 -2.27 27.08 -1.53
CA LYS A 294 -2.66 28.11 -2.51
C LYS A 294 -3.82 27.67 -3.42
N LEU A 295 -4.19 26.39 -3.38
CA LEU A 295 -5.30 25.82 -4.17
C LEU A 295 -6.64 25.95 -3.44
#